data_47fddc1f532d5cf7f4034d0c020abcbe
#
_entry.id   47fddc1f532d5cf7f4034d0c020abcbe
#
_cell.length_a   1.000
_cell.length_b   1.000
_cell.length_c   1.000
_cell.angle_alpha   90.00
_cell.angle_beta   90.00
_cell.angle_gamma   90.00
#
_symmetry.space_group_name_H-M   'P 1'
#
loop_
_entity.id
_entity.type
_entity.pdbx_description
1 polymer ?
#
loop_
_entity_poly.entity_id
_entity_poly.type
_entity_poly.pdbx_seq_one_letter_code
_entity_poly.pdbx_strand_id
1 'polypeptide(L)'
;TARKGEYMLLDKTAGDHVKHTIFQLPGKMGKGILVTPTVHGNLLVGPTAVDVDDKEAINTTADGLETVAAKSSLAVKNVPLRQVITSFAGLRAHEAGDDFVIGEASDADLFFNAAGIESPGLSSAPAIGIMVAKMVADRLGLTENKSFDPIRKGILNPSSLSIEDRNALIKKNPAYGNIICRCEMITEGEII
;
A
#
# COMPACT_ATOMS: atom_id res chain seq x y z
N THR A 1 13.53 1.96 -13.58
CA THR A 1 12.35 2.27 -14.42
C THR A 1 11.15 2.52 -13.55
N ALA A 2 10.31 3.51 -13.90
CA ALA A 2 9.02 3.70 -13.26
C ALA A 2 7.97 2.83 -13.97
N ARG A 3 7.35 1.90 -13.24
CA ARG A 3 6.29 1.04 -13.78
C ARG A 3 4.93 1.51 -13.28
N LYS A 4 4.20 2.17 -14.16
CA LYS A 4 2.89 2.77 -13.87
C LYS A 4 1.80 1.71 -13.75
N GLY A 5 0.99 1.82 -12.72
CA GLY A 5 -0.22 1.02 -12.51
C GLY A 5 -1.42 1.92 -12.32
N GLU A 6 -2.40 1.78 -13.20
CA GLU A 6 -3.64 2.55 -13.17
C GLU A 6 -4.79 1.68 -12.64
N TYR A 7 -5.67 2.27 -11.83
CA TYR A 7 -6.75 1.60 -11.13
C TYR A 7 -8.08 2.34 -11.32
N MET A 8 -9.15 1.58 -11.23
CA MET A 8 -10.52 2.06 -11.03
C MET A 8 -11.01 1.63 -9.65
N LEU A 9 -11.53 2.57 -8.85
CA LEU A 9 -12.23 2.29 -7.61
C LEU A 9 -13.73 2.43 -7.85
N LEU A 10 -14.46 1.38 -7.52
CA LEU A 10 -15.92 1.33 -7.66
C LEU A 10 -16.61 1.60 -6.31
N ASP A 11 -17.84 2.03 -6.39
CA ASP A 11 -18.69 2.31 -5.23
C ASP A 11 -18.86 1.06 -4.34
N LYS A 12 -19.26 1.27 -3.07
CA LYS A 12 -19.50 0.20 -2.09
C LYS A 12 -20.61 -0.76 -2.52
N THR A 13 -21.55 -0.31 -3.34
CA THR A 13 -22.59 -1.16 -3.92
C THR A 13 -22.04 -2.26 -4.83
N ALA A 14 -20.78 -2.09 -5.32
CA ALA A 14 -20.05 -3.11 -6.05
C ALA A 14 -19.17 -4.00 -5.16
N GLY A 15 -19.03 -3.69 -3.89
CA GLY A 15 -18.03 -4.30 -2.99
C GLY A 15 -18.18 -5.80 -2.82
N ASP A 16 -19.41 -6.29 -2.87
CA ASP A 16 -19.73 -7.72 -2.72
C ASP A 16 -19.65 -8.54 -4.01
N HIS A 17 -19.22 -7.91 -5.11
CA HIS A 17 -19.15 -8.57 -6.42
C HIS A 17 -18.19 -9.78 -6.42
N VAL A 18 -17.10 -9.69 -5.66
CA VAL A 18 -16.19 -10.80 -5.36
C VAL A 18 -15.85 -10.83 -3.87
N LYS A 19 -15.60 -12.02 -3.33
CA LYS A 19 -15.26 -12.19 -1.90
C LYS A 19 -13.76 -12.21 -1.62
N HIS A 20 -12.96 -12.44 -2.65
CA HIS A 20 -11.49 -12.53 -2.58
C HIS A 20 -10.87 -11.78 -3.75
N THR A 21 -9.60 -11.45 -3.65
CA THR A 21 -8.83 -10.93 -4.79
C THR A 21 -8.74 -11.99 -5.87
N ILE A 22 -9.24 -11.68 -7.06
CA ILE A 22 -9.18 -12.54 -8.22
C ILE A 22 -8.01 -12.13 -9.10
N PHE A 23 -7.11 -13.07 -9.33
CA PHE A 23 -5.95 -12.92 -10.21
C PHE A 23 -6.23 -13.53 -11.58
N GLN A 24 -5.64 -12.96 -12.60
CA GLN A 24 -5.51 -13.60 -13.91
C GLN A 24 -4.30 -14.54 -13.92
N LEU A 25 -4.23 -15.41 -14.92
CA LEU A 25 -2.99 -16.13 -15.19
C LEU A 25 -1.88 -15.12 -15.51
N PRO A 26 -0.68 -15.27 -14.92
CA PRO A 26 0.43 -14.35 -15.15
C PRO A 26 0.81 -14.27 -16.64
N GLY A 27 1.00 -13.05 -17.13
CA GLY A 27 1.53 -12.76 -18.46
C GLY A 27 2.96 -12.22 -18.37
N LYS A 28 3.51 -11.79 -19.51
CA LYS A 28 4.86 -11.20 -19.59
C LYS A 28 5.06 -9.97 -18.67
N MET A 29 4.01 -9.20 -18.41
CA MET A 29 4.01 -8.01 -17.54
C MET A 29 3.48 -8.30 -16.13
N GLY A 30 3.51 -9.55 -15.68
CA GLY A 30 3.14 -9.97 -14.33
C GLY A 30 1.69 -10.44 -14.20
N LYS A 31 1.06 -10.10 -13.06
CA LYS A 31 -0.20 -10.71 -12.56
C LYS A 31 -1.47 -10.28 -13.30
N GLY A 32 -1.39 -9.37 -14.26
CA GLY A 32 -2.55 -8.84 -15.00
C GLY A 32 -3.44 -7.90 -14.16
N ILE A 33 -4.65 -7.68 -14.64
CA ILE A 33 -5.66 -6.87 -13.95
C ILE A 33 -6.36 -7.71 -12.90
N LEU A 34 -6.34 -7.23 -11.67
CA LEU A 34 -7.00 -7.86 -10.52
C LEU A 34 -8.38 -7.23 -10.30
N VAL A 35 -9.28 -8.01 -9.71
CA VAL A 35 -10.55 -7.54 -9.15
C VAL A 35 -10.54 -7.88 -7.67
N THR A 36 -10.58 -6.85 -6.81
CA THR A 36 -10.27 -6.98 -5.38
C THR A 36 -11.30 -6.25 -4.52
N PRO A 37 -11.93 -6.92 -3.54
CA PRO A 37 -12.72 -6.23 -2.53
C PRO A 37 -11.78 -5.44 -1.61
N THR A 38 -12.18 -4.23 -1.21
CA THR A 38 -11.39 -3.41 -0.28
C THR A 38 -11.88 -3.56 1.15
N VAL A 39 -11.03 -3.22 2.12
CA VAL A 39 -11.39 -3.22 3.55
C VAL A 39 -12.51 -2.23 3.90
N HIS A 40 -12.74 -1.22 3.05
CA HIS A 40 -13.79 -0.23 3.23
C HIS A 40 -15.09 -0.56 2.48
N GLY A 41 -15.16 -1.76 1.88
CA GLY A 41 -16.35 -2.26 1.19
C GLY A 41 -16.48 -1.78 -0.27
N ASN A 42 -15.46 -1.18 -0.85
CA ASN A 42 -15.42 -0.83 -2.27
C ASN A 42 -14.88 -2.02 -3.11
N LEU A 43 -14.99 -1.92 -4.42
CA LEU A 43 -14.33 -2.83 -5.35
C LEU A 43 -13.21 -2.09 -6.09
N LEU A 44 -12.01 -2.66 -6.09
CA LEU A 44 -10.85 -2.12 -6.79
C LEU A 44 -10.54 -2.98 -8.02
N VAL A 45 -10.33 -2.36 -9.16
CA VAL A 45 -9.99 -3.02 -10.43
C VAL A 45 -8.71 -2.43 -10.98
N GLY A 46 -7.74 -3.27 -11.28
CA GLY A 46 -6.39 -2.87 -11.69
C GLY A 46 -5.32 -3.77 -11.05
N PRO A 47 -4.05 -3.42 -11.19
CA PRO A 47 -3.50 -2.30 -11.97
C PRO A 47 -3.18 -2.67 -13.42
N THR A 48 -2.92 -1.65 -14.22
CA THR A 48 -2.09 -1.81 -15.42
C THR A 48 -0.62 -2.00 -15.05
N ALA A 49 0.22 -2.36 -16.02
CA ALA A 49 1.67 -2.40 -15.86
C ALA A 49 2.30 -1.86 -17.14
N VAL A 50 2.75 -0.60 -17.10
CA VAL A 50 3.35 0.11 -18.23
C VAL A 50 4.60 0.83 -17.75
N ASP A 51 5.73 0.57 -18.37
CA ASP A 51 6.96 1.27 -18.07
C ASP A 51 6.91 2.68 -18.67
N VAL A 52 7.26 3.68 -17.87
CA VAL A 52 7.25 5.08 -18.24
C VAL A 52 8.56 5.75 -17.87
N ASP A 53 8.99 6.71 -18.69
CA ASP A 53 10.23 7.47 -18.45
C ASP A 53 10.04 8.56 -17.39
N ASP A 54 8.87 9.18 -17.40
CA ASP A 54 8.51 10.22 -16.44
C ASP A 54 8.22 9.61 -15.06
N LYS A 55 9.06 9.94 -14.08
CA LYS A 55 8.96 9.46 -12.69
C LYS A 55 7.90 10.19 -11.87
N GLU A 56 7.22 11.17 -12.46
CA GLU A 56 6.12 11.92 -11.83
C GLU A 56 4.76 11.63 -12.51
N ALA A 57 4.71 10.70 -13.48
CA ALA A 57 3.52 10.39 -14.27
C ALA A 57 2.47 9.59 -13.49
N ILE A 58 1.89 10.21 -12.45
CA ILE A 58 0.82 9.63 -11.61
C ILE A 58 -0.60 9.90 -12.13
N ASN A 59 -0.73 10.52 -13.29
CA ASN A 59 -2.01 10.71 -13.97
C ASN A 59 -2.54 9.39 -14.55
N THR A 60 -3.86 9.23 -14.61
CA THR A 60 -4.50 8.18 -15.41
C THR A 60 -4.59 8.58 -16.87
N THR A 61 -4.67 7.57 -17.76
CA THR A 61 -4.79 7.74 -19.21
C THR A 61 -6.03 7.01 -19.74
N ALA A 62 -6.57 7.47 -20.87
CA ALA A 62 -7.69 6.79 -21.51
C ALA A 62 -7.34 5.34 -21.84
N ASP A 63 -6.19 5.10 -22.47
CA ASP A 63 -5.71 3.76 -22.87
C ASP A 63 -5.50 2.84 -21.65
N GLY A 64 -4.97 3.39 -20.55
CA GLY A 64 -4.79 2.64 -19.30
C GLY A 64 -6.12 2.21 -18.70
N LEU A 65 -7.08 3.12 -18.60
CA LEU A 65 -8.41 2.83 -18.07
C LEU A 65 -9.20 1.90 -19.00
N GLU A 66 -9.12 2.06 -20.32
CA GLU A 66 -9.69 1.10 -21.27
C GLU A 66 -9.10 -0.29 -21.12
N THR A 67 -7.78 -0.38 -20.91
CA THR A 67 -7.09 -1.65 -20.61
C THR A 67 -7.61 -2.29 -19.33
N VAL A 68 -7.79 -1.51 -18.25
CA VAL A 68 -8.39 -2.00 -17.00
C VAL A 68 -9.79 -2.54 -17.25
N ALA A 69 -10.63 -1.78 -17.94
CA ALA A 69 -12.01 -2.16 -18.25
C ALA A 69 -12.08 -3.46 -19.08
N ALA A 70 -11.34 -3.52 -20.18
CA ALA A 70 -11.34 -4.66 -21.09
C ALA A 70 -10.82 -5.94 -20.43
N LYS A 71 -9.68 -5.85 -19.72
CA LYS A 71 -9.03 -7.03 -19.14
C LYS A 71 -9.67 -7.50 -17.85
N SER A 72 -10.39 -6.65 -17.11
CA SER A 72 -11.11 -7.09 -15.90
C SER A 72 -12.12 -8.19 -16.19
N SER A 73 -12.76 -8.13 -17.35
CA SER A 73 -13.75 -9.13 -17.78
C SER A 73 -13.17 -10.52 -18.09
N LEU A 74 -11.85 -10.64 -18.25
CA LEU A 74 -11.17 -11.93 -18.42
C LEU A 74 -11.14 -12.74 -17.13
N ALA A 75 -11.11 -12.07 -15.99
CA ALA A 75 -11.05 -12.72 -14.68
C ALA A 75 -12.43 -12.85 -14.03
N VAL A 76 -13.26 -11.82 -14.16
CA VAL A 76 -14.56 -11.72 -13.49
C VAL A 76 -15.63 -11.23 -14.47
N LYS A 77 -16.71 -11.97 -14.59
CA LYS A 77 -17.84 -11.58 -15.46
C LYS A 77 -18.61 -10.40 -14.84
N ASN A 78 -19.14 -9.54 -15.72
CA ASN A 78 -20.08 -8.48 -15.37
C ASN A 78 -19.57 -7.50 -14.29
N VAL A 79 -18.26 -7.18 -14.29
CA VAL A 79 -17.72 -6.15 -13.40
C VAL A 79 -18.51 -4.85 -13.63
N PRO A 80 -19.11 -4.25 -12.57
CA PRO A 80 -20.04 -3.15 -12.72
C PRO A 80 -19.32 -1.81 -12.93
N LEU A 81 -18.59 -1.66 -14.04
CA LEU A 81 -17.73 -0.49 -14.34
C LEU A 81 -18.48 0.85 -14.37
N ARG A 82 -19.81 0.84 -14.48
CA ARG A 82 -20.64 2.06 -14.38
C ARG A 82 -20.64 2.65 -12.96
N GLN A 83 -20.19 1.88 -11.97
CA GLN A 83 -20.12 2.30 -10.58
C GLN A 83 -18.71 2.81 -10.18
N VAL A 84 -17.87 3.12 -11.16
CA VAL A 84 -16.57 3.76 -10.90
C VAL A 84 -16.82 5.14 -10.30
N ILE A 85 -16.25 5.38 -9.10
CA ILE A 85 -16.33 6.65 -8.38
C ILE A 85 -15.06 7.48 -8.53
N THR A 86 -13.91 6.82 -8.78
CA THR A 86 -12.64 7.50 -9.05
C THR A 86 -11.67 6.56 -9.75
N SER A 87 -10.64 7.14 -10.35
CA SER A 87 -9.48 6.45 -10.88
C SER A 87 -8.20 7.11 -10.39
N PHE A 88 -7.15 6.33 -10.25
CA PHE A 88 -5.84 6.81 -9.83
C PHE A 88 -4.73 5.95 -10.41
N ALA A 89 -3.51 6.47 -10.37
CA ALA A 89 -2.32 5.75 -10.78
C ALA A 89 -1.20 5.91 -9.75
N GLY A 90 -0.30 4.94 -9.74
CA GLY A 90 0.92 4.98 -8.95
C GLY A 90 2.09 4.39 -9.73
N LEU A 91 3.29 4.74 -9.33
CA LEU A 91 4.52 4.27 -9.93
C LEU A 91 5.20 3.26 -9.01
N ARG A 92 5.55 2.11 -9.56
CA ARG A 92 6.37 1.09 -8.90
C ARG A 92 7.83 1.28 -9.29
N ALA A 93 8.72 1.10 -8.34
CA ALA A 93 10.15 1.13 -8.55
C ALA A 93 10.61 -0.20 -9.15
N HIS A 94 10.50 -0.33 -10.48
CA HIS A 94 10.93 -1.53 -11.19
C HIS A 94 12.43 -1.46 -11.52
N GLU A 95 13.16 -2.54 -11.21
CA GLU A 95 14.56 -2.72 -11.55
C GLU A 95 14.70 -3.62 -12.78
N ALA A 96 15.68 -3.32 -13.65
CA ALA A 96 15.85 -4.00 -14.94
C ALA A 96 16.25 -5.48 -14.82
N GLY A 97 16.80 -5.90 -13.67
CA GLY A 97 17.11 -7.28 -13.34
C GLY A 97 15.93 -8.11 -12.86
N ASP A 98 14.73 -7.52 -12.78
CA ASP A 98 13.50 -8.16 -12.29
C ASP A 98 13.62 -8.70 -10.83
N ASP A 99 14.52 -8.13 -10.01
CA ASP A 99 14.67 -8.49 -8.60
C ASP A 99 14.94 -7.27 -7.73
N PHE A 100 14.83 -7.42 -6.42
CA PHE A 100 15.14 -6.38 -5.44
C PHE A 100 16.64 -6.15 -5.34
N VAL A 101 17.07 -4.89 -5.31
CA VAL A 101 18.47 -4.52 -5.09
C VAL A 101 18.66 -4.32 -3.59
N ILE A 102 19.16 -5.35 -2.90
CA ILE A 102 19.38 -5.31 -1.45
C ILE A 102 20.84 -5.67 -1.17
N GLY A 103 21.60 -4.73 -0.59
CA GLY A 103 23.01 -4.96 -0.26
C GLY A 103 23.83 -3.70 -0.18
N GLU A 104 25.07 -3.83 0.27
CA GLU A 104 26.06 -2.75 0.21
C GLU A 104 26.48 -2.49 -1.25
N ALA A 105 26.59 -1.23 -1.65
CA ALA A 105 27.01 -0.85 -2.97
C ALA A 105 28.50 -1.24 -3.18
N SER A 106 28.82 -1.74 -4.38
CA SER A 106 30.19 -2.17 -4.69
C SER A 106 31.18 -1.02 -4.90
N ASP A 107 30.65 0.18 -5.13
CA ASP A 107 31.40 1.40 -5.46
C ASP A 107 31.29 2.49 -4.37
N ALA A 108 30.58 2.21 -3.28
CA ALA A 108 30.42 3.16 -2.18
C ALA A 108 30.35 2.42 -0.83
N ASP A 109 31.42 2.50 -0.06
CA ASP A 109 31.48 1.93 1.29
C ASP A 109 30.36 2.47 2.19
N LEU A 110 29.77 1.59 2.98
CA LEU A 110 28.69 1.89 3.94
C LEU A 110 27.42 2.46 3.29
N PHE A 111 27.29 2.35 1.97
CA PHE A 111 26.05 2.67 1.27
C PHE A 111 25.22 1.41 1.05
N PHE A 112 24.14 1.26 1.80
CA PHE A 112 23.26 0.10 1.73
C PHE A 112 22.03 0.40 0.88
N ASN A 113 21.82 -0.40 -0.15
CA ASN A 113 20.64 -0.34 -1.00
C ASN A 113 19.51 -1.19 -0.42
N ALA A 114 18.29 -0.67 -0.48
CA ALA A 114 17.04 -1.38 -0.38
C ALA A 114 16.12 -0.76 -1.44
N ALA A 115 16.40 -1.08 -2.71
CA ALA A 115 15.85 -0.40 -3.87
C ALA A 115 15.20 -1.41 -4.85
N GLY A 116 14.45 -0.89 -5.82
CA GLY A 116 13.75 -1.75 -6.79
C GLY A 116 12.66 -2.60 -6.16
N ILE A 117 12.17 -2.20 -4.97
CA ILE A 117 11.21 -3.00 -4.20
C ILE A 117 9.80 -2.70 -4.69
N GLU A 118 9.35 -3.49 -5.64
CA GLU A 118 7.96 -3.51 -6.08
C GLU A 118 7.18 -4.67 -5.41
N SER A 119 6.08 -5.13 -5.99
CA SER A 119 5.32 -6.27 -5.43
C SER A 119 6.15 -7.57 -5.47
N PRO A 120 6.24 -8.31 -4.35
CA PRO A 120 5.48 -8.24 -3.10
C PRO A 120 6.19 -7.49 -1.95
N GLY A 121 6.80 -6.34 -2.20
CA GLY A 121 7.65 -5.60 -1.25
C GLY A 121 7.02 -5.35 0.12
N LEU A 122 5.73 -4.97 0.17
CA LEU A 122 5.04 -4.73 1.44
C LEU A 122 5.01 -5.99 2.33
N SER A 123 4.70 -7.14 1.75
CA SER A 123 4.70 -8.42 2.48
C SER A 123 6.10 -8.87 2.86
N SER A 124 7.12 -8.51 2.07
CA SER A 124 8.52 -8.86 2.29
C SER A 124 9.24 -7.87 3.22
N ALA A 125 8.66 -6.69 3.48
CA ALA A 125 9.32 -5.61 4.23
C ALA A 125 9.88 -6.02 5.59
N PRO A 126 9.21 -6.85 6.42
CA PRO A 126 9.80 -7.28 7.69
C PRO A 126 11.08 -8.12 7.51
N ALA A 127 11.09 -9.02 6.53
CA ALA A 127 12.27 -9.85 6.23
C ALA A 127 13.42 -9.01 5.65
N ILE A 128 13.09 -8.07 4.74
CA ILE A 128 14.07 -7.13 4.17
C ILE A 128 14.67 -6.26 5.28
N GLY A 129 13.84 -5.75 6.21
CA GLY A 129 14.31 -4.94 7.33
C GLY A 129 15.29 -5.70 8.22
N ILE A 130 15.02 -6.96 8.56
CA ILE A 130 15.93 -7.82 9.34
C ILE A 130 17.23 -8.04 8.57
N MET A 131 17.16 -8.32 7.26
CA MET A 131 18.33 -8.56 6.43
C MET A 131 19.23 -7.33 6.34
N VAL A 132 18.65 -6.15 6.08
CA VAL A 132 19.40 -4.88 6.01
C VAL A 132 20.00 -4.52 7.37
N ALA A 133 19.22 -4.64 8.45
CA ALA A 133 19.71 -4.37 9.80
C ALA A 133 20.91 -5.27 10.16
N LYS A 134 20.85 -6.55 9.80
CA LYS A 134 21.96 -7.48 10.01
C LYS A 134 23.20 -7.10 9.18
N MET A 135 23.05 -6.77 7.92
CA MET A 135 24.17 -6.34 7.07
C MET A 135 24.86 -5.09 7.63
N VAL A 136 24.08 -4.10 8.08
CA VAL A 136 24.61 -2.88 8.70
C VAL A 136 25.33 -3.20 10.00
N ALA A 137 24.72 -4.02 10.85
CA ALA A 137 25.31 -4.40 12.14
C ALA A 137 26.63 -5.16 11.95
N ASP A 138 26.67 -6.15 11.07
CA ASP A 138 27.88 -6.93 10.76
C ASP A 138 28.99 -6.02 10.21
N ARG A 139 28.66 -5.10 9.29
CA ARG A 139 29.62 -4.19 8.65
C ARG A 139 30.22 -3.15 9.61
N LEU A 140 29.43 -2.68 10.57
CA LEU A 140 29.82 -1.68 11.57
C LEU A 140 30.29 -2.29 12.90
N GLY A 141 30.24 -3.60 13.06
CA GLY A 141 30.57 -4.28 14.31
C GLY A 141 29.62 -3.93 15.47
N LEU A 142 28.34 -3.69 15.15
CA LEU A 142 27.36 -3.31 16.16
C LEU A 142 26.89 -4.52 16.97
N THR A 143 26.57 -4.28 18.24
CA THR A 143 26.00 -5.28 19.13
C THR A 143 24.53 -4.96 19.41
N GLU A 144 23.75 -6.00 19.73
CA GLU A 144 22.34 -5.85 20.07
C GLU A 144 22.13 -4.96 21.31
N ASN A 145 21.24 -3.99 21.21
CA ASN A 145 20.79 -3.19 22.34
C ASN A 145 19.76 -3.98 23.16
N LYS A 146 20.21 -4.62 24.23
CA LYS A 146 19.37 -5.44 25.12
C LYS A 146 18.31 -4.63 25.90
N SER A 147 18.41 -3.30 25.94
CA SER A 147 17.42 -2.42 26.55
C SER A 147 16.39 -1.87 25.53
N PHE A 148 16.48 -2.30 24.26
CA PHE A 148 15.52 -1.89 23.24
C PHE A 148 14.13 -2.50 23.53
N ASP A 149 13.12 -1.64 23.63
CA ASP A 149 11.72 -2.07 23.68
C ASP A 149 11.16 -2.20 22.26
N PRO A 150 10.92 -3.42 21.75
CA PRO A 150 10.38 -3.63 20.42
C PRO A 150 8.87 -3.36 20.36
N ILE A 151 8.21 -3.13 21.51
CA ILE A 151 6.76 -2.96 21.57
C ILE A 151 6.39 -1.50 21.30
N ARG A 152 5.88 -1.23 20.12
CA ARG A 152 5.25 0.06 19.81
C ARG A 152 3.80 0.05 20.30
N LYS A 153 3.46 0.94 21.23
CA LYS A 153 2.06 1.18 21.58
C LYS A 153 1.34 1.77 20.38
N GLY A 154 0.21 1.19 20.01
CA GLY A 154 -0.66 1.75 18.98
C GLY A 154 -1.25 3.09 19.40
N ILE A 155 -1.61 3.92 18.44
CA ILE A 155 -2.42 5.11 18.68
C ILE A 155 -3.83 4.64 19.01
N LEU A 156 -4.37 5.10 20.15
CA LEU A 156 -5.72 4.75 20.54
C LEU A 156 -6.71 5.48 19.62
N ASN A 157 -7.56 4.72 18.94
CA ASN A 157 -8.60 5.27 18.08
C ASN A 157 -9.93 5.34 18.84
N PRO A 158 -10.43 6.55 19.18
CA PRO A 158 -11.69 6.71 19.92
C PRO A 158 -12.92 6.21 19.15
N SER A 159 -12.85 6.14 17.80
CA SER A 159 -13.98 5.69 17.00
C SER A 159 -14.30 4.20 17.18
N SER A 160 -13.32 3.40 17.62
CA SER A 160 -13.47 1.98 17.91
C SER A 160 -14.04 1.68 19.31
N LEU A 161 -14.17 2.69 20.16
CA LEU A 161 -14.66 2.56 21.53
C LEU A 161 -16.19 2.67 21.62
N SER A 162 -16.77 2.09 22.68
CA SER A 162 -18.15 2.37 23.08
C SER A 162 -18.33 3.86 23.45
N ILE A 163 -19.57 4.33 23.48
CA ILE A 163 -19.86 5.72 23.89
C ILE A 163 -19.39 5.96 25.33
N GLU A 164 -19.60 5.00 26.21
CA GLU A 164 -19.22 5.04 27.62
C GLU A 164 -17.69 5.14 27.77
N ASP A 165 -16.96 4.28 27.07
CA ASP A 165 -15.49 4.26 27.12
C ASP A 165 -14.90 5.53 26.50
N ARG A 166 -15.49 6.03 25.40
CA ARG A 166 -15.09 7.29 24.78
C ARG A 166 -15.29 8.46 25.74
N ASN A 167 -16.44 8.54 26.43
CA ASN A 167 -16.69 9.56 27.44
C ASN A 167 -15.72 9.46 28.63
N ALA A 168 -15.38 8.25 29.05
CA ALA A 168 -14.38 8.03 30.10
C ALA A 168 -12.98 8.47 29.63
N LEU A 169 -12.60 8.18 28.38
CA LEU A 169 -11.37 8.63 27.78
C LEU A 169 -11.29 10.16 27.73
N ILE A 170 -12.34 10.84 27.27
CA ILE A 170 -12.39 12.32 27.18
C ILE A 170 -12.28 12.95 28.60
N LYS A 171 -12.93 12.36 29.62
CA LYS A 171 -12.77 12.82 31.00
C LYS A 171 -11.34 12.70 31.49
N LYS A 172 -10.62 11.65 31.09
CA LYS A 172 -9.23 11.41 31.46
C LYS A 172 -8.25 12.30 30.68
N ASN A 173 -8.52 12.52 29.41
CA ASN A 173 -7.73 13.38 28.52
C ASN A 173 -8.64 14.15 27.57
N PRO A 174 -8.94 15.43 27.87
CA PRO A 174 -9.87 16.26 27.07
C PRO A 174 -9.49 16.42 25.59
N ALA A 175 -8.21 16.23 25.22
CA ALA A 175 -7.75 16.30 23.84
C ALA A 175 -8.48 15.29 22.92
N TYR A 176 -8.93 14.16 23.45
CA TYR A 176 -9.75 13.21 22.71
C TYR A 176 -11.20 13.68 22.44
N GLY A 177 -11.61 14.78 23.04
CA GLY A 177 -12.89 15.43 22.75
C GLY A 177 -12.83 16.51 21.68
N ASN A 178 -11.62 16.92 21.27
CA ASN A 178 -11.42 17.96 20.27
C ASN A 178 -11.12 17.33 18.91
N ILE A 179 -12.07 17.48 17.94
CA ILE A 179 -11.94 16.92 16.60
C ILE A 179 -11.19 17.92 15.71
N ILE A 180 -9.99 17.55 15.27
CA ILE A 180 -9.14 18.35 14.38
C ILE A 180 -9.49 18.08 12.92
N CYS A 181 -9.62 16.81 12.52
CA CYS A 181 -10.03 16.42 11.17
C CYS A 181 -11.44 15.84 11.18
N ARG A 182 -12.41 16.58 10.60
CA ARG A 182 -13.80 16.13 10.55
C ARG A 182 -14.07 15.06 9.50
N CYS A 183 -13.27 15.00 8.42
CA CYS A 183 -13.44 13.99 7.38
C CYS A 183 -13.12 12.59 7.90
N GLU A 184 -12.01 12.48 8.65
CA GLU A 184 -11.53 11.23 9.23
C GLU A 184 -11.87 11.08 10.71
N MET A 185 -12.55 12.08 11.30
CA MET A 185 -12.91 12.12 12.72
C MET A 185 -11.72 11.99 13.68
N ILE A 186 -10.55 12.52 13.25
CA ILE A 186 -9.30 12.47 14.03
C ILE A 186 -9.35 13.51 15.14
N THR A 187 -9.07 13.09 16.35
CA THR A 187 -9.02 13.94 17.53
C THR A 187 -7.60 14.48 17.78
N GLU A 188 -7.52 15.58 18.54
CA GLU A 188 -6.24 16.12 19.00
C GLU A 188 -5.46 15.09 19.83
N GLY A 189 -6.13 14.28 20.62
CA GLY A 189 -5.51 13.23 21.42
C GLY A 189 -4.88 12.08 20.64
N GLU A 190 -5.24 11.92 19.35
CA GLU A 190 -4.59 10.97 18.42
C GLU A 190 -3.34 11.57 17.78
N ILE A 191 -3.17 12.90 17.79
CA ILE A 191 -2.08 13.62 17.13
C ILE A 191 -0.91 13.88 18.09
N ILE A 192 -1.20 14.13 19.39
CA ILE A 192 -0.22 14.42 20.43
C ILE A 192 0.40 13.12 20.96
#